data_77a029efa1381af3f629a6ad8453978f
#
_entry.id   77a029efa1381af3f629a6ad8453978f
#
_cell.length_a   1.000
_cell.length_b   1.000
_cell.length_c   1.000
_cell.angle_alpha   90.00
_cell.angle_beta   90.00
_cell.angle_gamma   90.00
#
_symmetry.space_group_name_H-M   'P 1'
#
loop_
_entity.id
_entity.type
_entity.pdbx_description
1 polymer ?
#
loop_
_entity_poly.entity_id
_entity_poly.type
_entity_poly.pdbx_seq_one_letter_code
_entity_poly.pdbx_strand_id
1 'polypeptide(L)'
;MHRVIGLLTMALTLTTVSGCSYLFYPRAGDYVTQAKGANGVETMTNLTSMMEATASRAKGGKGVDSAFDDLHNQFHALDESFCGVTDAQSKTPAYALAVTHKKELGAIFRRLWKFKDDQPQRDQHLDLLMAELKELRETLHAIK
;
A
#
# COMPACT_ATOMS: atom_id res chain seq x y z
N MET A 1 -60.76 14.66 39.53
CA MET A 1 -59.32 14.43 39.66
C MET A 1 -58.89 13.42 38.64
N HIS A 2 -58.42 13.82 37.47
CA HIS A 2 -57.92 12.93 36.44
C HIS A 2 -56.48 13.29 36.13
N ARG A 3 -55.54 12.42 36.47
CA ARG A 3 -54.14 12.58 36.15
C ARG A 3 -53.91 12.02 34.75
N VAL A 4 -53.57 12.86 33.82
CA VAL A 4 -53.08 12.48 32.48
C VAL A 4 -51.58 12.23 32.60
N ILE A 5 -51.17 10.98 32.44
CA ILE A 5 -49.78 10.57 32.36
C ILE A 5 -49.37 10.72 30.89
N GLY A 6 -48.57 11.75 30.59
CA GLY A 6 -47.97 11.92 29.26
C GLY A 6 -46.82 10.93 29.05
N LEU A 7 -46.99 9.98 28.13
CA LEU A 7 -45.91 9.15 27.63
C LEU A 7 -45.02 9.97 26.71
N LEU A 8 -43.80 10.25 27.16
CA LEU A 8 -42.75 10.88 26.35
C LEU A 8 -42.07 9.76 25.54
N THR A 9 -42.49 9.57 24.32
CA THR A 9 -41.80 8.69 23.36
C THR A 9 -40.54 9.35 22.86
N MET A 10 -39.41 8.96 23.42
CA MET A 10 -38.08 9.36 22.97
C MET A 10 -37.76 8.63 21.68
N ALA A 11 -37.94 9.27 20.53
CA ALA A 11 -37.53 8.77 19.23
C ALA A 11 -35.99 8.81 19.16
N LEU A 12 -35.36 7.66 19.35
CA LEU A 12 -33.93 7.49 19.15
C LEU A 12 -33.66 7.45 17.65
N THR A 13 -33.32 8.59 17.05
CA THR A 13 -32.86 8.65 15.67
C THR A 13 -31.47 8.04 15.59
N LEU A 14 -31.38 6.78 15.11
CA LEU A 14 -30.13 6.20 14.66
C LEU A 14 -29.65 6.97 13.43
N THR A 15 -28.81 7.96 13.63
CA THR A 15 -27.99 8.51 12.55
C THR A 15 -26.96 7.45 12.16
N THR A 16 -27.23 6.73 11.08
CA THR A 16 -26.24 5.86 10.43
C THR A 16 -25.12 6.75 9.92
N VAL A 17 -24.01 6.78 10.67
CA VAL A 17 -22.78 7.46 10.25
C VAL A 17 -22.15 6.61 9.14
N SER A 18 -22.57 6.85 7.89
CA SER A 18 -21.98 6.30 6.67
C SER A 18 -20.64 6.99 6.35
N GLY A 19 -19.77 7.18 7.33
CA GLY A 19 -18.53 7.95 7.17
C GLY A 19 -17.26 7.31 7.72
N CYS A 20 -17.34 6.09 8.27
CA CYS A 20 -16.20 5.52 9.03
C CYS A 20 -15.33 4.50 8.31
N SER A 21 -15.52 4.25 7.01
CA SER A 21 -14.66 3.30 6.29
C SER A 21 -13.21 3.80 6.16
N TYR A 22 -13.00 5.09 6.07
CA TYR A 22 -11.66 5.69 5.93
C TYR A 22 -10.78 5.61 7.20
N LEU A 23 -11.36 5.36 8.36
CA LEU A 23 -10.61 5.30 9.64
C LEU A 23 -9.93 3.95 9.90
N PHE A 24 -10.24 2.92 9.12
CA PHE A 24 -9.74 1.56 9.30
C PHE A 24 -8.77 1.09 8.22
N TYR A 25 -8.51 1.91 7.18
CA TYR A 25 -7.50 1.55 6.17
C TYR A 25 -6.11 1.94 6.67
N PRO A 26 -5.14 0.99 6.62
CA PRO A 26 -3.76 1.28 6.97
C PRO A 26 -3.22 2.42 6.08
N ARG A 27 -2.52 3.37 6.69
CA ARG A 27 -1.83 4.45 5.98
C ARG A 27 -0.40 4.04 5.64
N ALA A 28 0.29 4.81 4.81
CA ALA A 28 1.69 4.55 4.45
C ALA A 28 2.57 4.34 5.69
N GLY A 29 2.46 5.17 6.72
CA GLY A 29 3.21 5.04 7.97
C GLY A 29 2.94 3.74 8.75
N ASP A 30 1.74 3.17 8.64
CA ASP A 30 1.42 1.88 9.25
C ASP A 30 2.18 0.75 8.54
N TYR A 31 2.30 0.83 7.21
CA TYR A 31 3.08 -0.14 6.43
C TYR A 31 4.58 -0.02 6.68
N VAL A 32 5.13 1.19 6.83
CA VAL A 32 6.52 1.38 7.27
C VAL A 32 6.73 0.71 8.63
N THR A 33 5.79 0.88 9.56
CA THR A 33 5.87 0.26 10.89
C THR A 33 5.80 -1.26 10.82
N GLN A 34 4.90 -1.82 10.01
CA GLN A 34 4.75 -3.27 9.83
C GLN A 34 5.98 -3.89 9.13
N ALA A 35 6.57 -3.18 8.18
CA ALA A 35 7.73 -3.64 7.41
C ALA A 35 9.06 -3.34 8.09
N LYS A 36 9.07 -2.69 9.25
CA LYS A 36 10.28 -2.20 9.91
C LYS A 36 11.33 -3.30 10.07
N GLY A 37 12.47 -3.10 9.41
CA GLY A 37 13.68 -3.90 9.57
C GLY A 37 14.71 -3.22 10.47
N ALA A 38 15.92 -3.81 10.55
CA ALA A 38 17.03 -3.27 11.32
C ALA A 38 17.57 -1.94 10.77
N ASN A 39 17.32 -1.67 9.48
CA ASN A 39 17.71 -0.44 8.80
C ASN A 39 16.73 -0.13 7.64
N GLY A 40 16.95 1.01 6.96
CA GLY A 40 16.10 1.45 5.86
C GLY A 40 16.08 0.48 4.67
N VAL A 41 17.21 -0.14 4.34
CA VAL A 41 17.31 -1.12 3.25
C VAL A 41 16.47 -2.36 3.53
N GLU A 42 16.55 -2.88 4.76
CA GLU A 42 15.73 -4.04 5.16
C GLU A 42 14.24 -3.69 5.19
N THR A 43 13.89 -2.49 5.65
CA THR A 43 12.51 -2.00 5.61
C THR A 43 11.98 -1.95 4.17
N MET A 44 12.76 -1.41 3.22
CA MET A 44 12.39 -1.43 1.79
C MET A 44 12.23 -2.85 1.24
N THR A 45 13.14 -3.76 1.60
CA THR A 45 13.07 -5.17 1.20
C THR A 45 11.78 -5.84 1.70
N ASN A 46 11.40 -5.59 2.95
CA ASN A 46 10.16 -6.11 3.52
C ASN A 46 8.92 -5.52 2.83
N LEU A 47 8.94 -4.22 2.51
CA LEU A 47 7.87 -3.56 1.75
C LEU A 47 7.70 -4.15 0.36
N THR A 48 8.78 -4.42 -0.38
CA THR A 48 8.68 -5.08 -1.69
C THR A 48 8.00 -6.44 -1.59
N SER A 49 8.29 -7.22 -0.54
CA SER A 49 7.66 -8.52 -0.31
C SER A 49 6.17 -8.39 0.05
N MET A 50 5.80 -7.38 0.84
CA MET A 50 4.40 -7.10 1.15
C MET A 50 3.62 -6.68 -0.10
N MET A 51 4.19 -5.82 -0.94
CA MET A 51 3.59 -5.38 -2.20
C MET A 51 3.39 -6.55 -3.17
N GLU A 52 4.37 -7.46 -3.27
CA GLU A 52 4.27 -8.66 -4.10
C GLU A 52 3.12 -9.58 -3.65
N ALA A 53 2.98 -9.79 -2.34
CA ALA A 53 1.87 -10.57 -1.78
C ALA A 53 0.50 -9.90 -2.06
N THR A 54 0.43 -8.58 -1.95
CA THR A 54 -0.79 -7.81 -2.23
C THR A 54 -1.14 -7.85 -3.72
N ALA A 55 -0.15 -7.71 -4.62
CA ALA A 55 -0.33 -7.82 -6.07
C ALA A 55 -0.83 -9.22 -6.47
N SER A 56 -0.26 -10.28 -5.88
CA SER A 56 -0.70 -11.66 -6.09
C SER A 56 -2.15 -11.87 -5.66
N ARG A 57 -2.57 -11.27 -4.53
CA ARG A 57 -3.97 -11.31 -4.06
C ARG A 57 -4.90 -10.62 -5.05
N ALA A 58 -4.54 -9.44 -5.56
CA ALA A 58 -5.31 -8.70 -6.54
C ALA A 58 -5.48 -9.48 -7.86
N LYS A 59 -4.42 -10.14 -8.33
CA LYS A 59 -4.45 -11.01 -9.52
C LYS A 59 -5.39 -12.21 -9.34
N GLY A 60 -5.50 -12.76 -8.12
CA GLY A 60 -6.46 -13.80 -7.78
C GLY A 60 -7.93 -13.35 -7.76
N GLY A 61 -8.21 -12.08 -8.02
CA GLY A 61 -9.56 -11.50 -8.08
C GLY A 61 -10.23 -11.31 -6.72
N LYS A 62 -9.53 -11.56 -5.62
CA LYS A 62 -10.08 -11.43 -4.27
C LYS A 62 -9.82 -10.02 -3.72
N GLY A 63 -10.91 -9.28 -3.48
CA GLY A 63 -10.82 -7.95 -2.86
C GLY A 63 -9.95 -6.98 -3.66
N VAL A 64 -10.16 -6.90 -4.98
CA VAL A 64 -9.34 -6.09 -5.90
C VAL A 64 -9.23 -4.64 -5.42
N ASP A 65 -10.35 -4.02 -5.04
CA ASP A 65 -10.35 -2.63 -4.57
C ASP A 65 -9.48 -2.44 -3.32
N SER A 66 -9.68 -3.29 -2.31
CA SER A 66 -8.87 -3.27 -1.09
C SER A 66 -7.39 -3.54 -1.39
N ALA A 67 -7.07 -4.46 -2.31
CA ALA A 67 -5.69 -4.73 -2.68
C ALA A 67 -5.03 -3.54 -3.39
N PHE A 68 -5.79 -2.77 -4.18
CA PHE A 68 -5.31 -1.56 -4.83
C PHE A 68 -5.06 -0.44 -3.82
N ASP A 69 -5.96 -0.27 -2.85
CA ASP A 69 -5.76 0.71 -1.76
C ASP A 69 -4.52 0.35 -0.92
N ASP A 70 -4.34 -0.94 -0.60
CA ASP A 70 -3.14 -1.43 0.09
C ASP A 70 -1.88 -1.17 -0.73
N LEU A 71 -1.86 -1.54 -2.03
CA LEU A 71 -0.73 -1.31 -2.92
C LEU A 71 -0.36 0.18 -3.01
N HIS A 72 -1.35 1.07 -3.09
CA HIS A 72 -1.14 2.51 -3.10
C HIS A 72 -0.39 2.98 -1.85
N ASN A 73 -0.88 2.60 -0.68
CA ASN A 73 -0.27 2.99 0.58
C ASN A 73 1.10 2.33 0.81
N GLN A 74 1.27 1.08 0.39
CA GLN A 74 2.55 0.37 0.41
C GLN A 74 3.59 1.04 -0.51
N PHE A 75 3.18 1.53 -1.69
CA PHE A 75 4.08 2.26 -2.58
C PHE A 75 4.54 3.58 -1.96
N HIS A 76 3.65 4.32 -1.32
CA HIS A 76 4.04 5.52 -0.57
C HIS A 76 4.98 5.20 0.60
N ALA A 77 4.72 4.11 1.33
CA ALA A 77 5.60 3.64 2.39
C ALA A 77 7.01 3.29 1.86
N LEU A 78 7.07 2.63 0.69
CA LEU A 78 8.33 2.33 0.02
C LEU A 78 9.07 3.62 -0.38
N ASP A 79 8.38 4.59 -0.97
CA ASP A 79 8.96 5.88 -1.37
C ASP A 79 9.55 6.64 -0.17
N GLU A 80 8.82 6.72 0.93
CA GLU A 80 9.29 7.33 2.19
C GLU A 80 10.53 6.61 2.75
N SER A 81 10.58 5.28 2.63
CA SER A 81 11.68 4.48 3.18
C SER A 81 13.02 4.71 2.47
N PHE A 82 13.03 5.25 1.24
CA PHE A 82 14.25 5.68 0.56
C PHE A 82 14.98 6.82 1.30
N CYS A 83 14.28 7.59 2.12
CA CYS A 83 14.90 8.61 2.98
C CYS A 83 15.59 8.01 4.21
N GLY A 84 15.36 6.74 4.53
CA GLY A 84 15.91 6.05 5.71
C GLY A 84 17.26 5.37 5.49
N VAL A 85 17.93 5.57 4.35
CA VAL A 85 19.26 5.03 4.07
C VAL A 85 20.35 5.98 4.59
N THR A 86 21.50 5.44 4.92
CA THR A 86 22.66 6.24 5.36
C THR A 86 23.29 6.98 4.16
N ASP A 87 24.06 8.05 4.44
CA ASP A 87 24.82 8.78 3.42
C ASP A 87 25.78 7.88 2.64
N ALA A 88 26.38 6.88 3.29
CA ALA A 88 27.26 5.93 2.64
C ALA A 88 26.48 5.04 1.65
N GLN A 89 25.35 4.53 2.07
CA GLN A 89 24.48 3.69 1.24
C GLN A 89 23.91 4.46 0.04
N SER A 90 23.51 5.71 0.22
CA SER A 90 22.96 6.56 -0.84
C SER A 90 23.93 6.86 -1.98
N LYS A 91 25.23 6.73 -1.75
CA LYS A 91 26.30 6.95 -2.74
C LYS A 91 26.69 5.70 -3.52
N THR A 92 26.08 4.55 -3.23
CA THR A 92 26.39 3.29 -3.92
C THR A 92 25.73 3.21 -5.30
N PRO A 93 26.36 2.54 -6.28
CA PRO A 93 25.72 2.26 -7.57
C PRO A 93 24.40 1.47 -7.42
N ALA A 94 24.34 0.54 -6.45
CA ALA A 94 23.15 -0.23 -6.16
C ALA A 94 21.99 0.66 -5.71
N TYR A 95 22.24 1.69 -4.89
CA TYR A 95 21.20 2.64 -4.52
C TYR A 95 20.71 3.46 -5.71
N ALA A 96 21.60 3.92 -6.59
CA ALA A 96 21.21 4.63 -7.81
C ALA A 96 20.32 3.75 -8.71
N LEU A 97 20.61 2.45 -8.82
CA LEU A 97 19.81 1.47 -9.53
C LEU A 97 18.45 1.26 -8.83
N ALA A 98 18.42 1.14 -7.51
CA ALA A 98 17.17 1.03 -6.74
C ALA A 98 16.25 2.23 -6.94
N VAL A 99 16.80 3.45 -7.03
CA VAL A 99 16.04 4.66 -7.38
C VAL A 99 15.45 4.56 -8.80
N THR A 100 16.14 3.93 -9.74
CA THR A 100 15.63 3.70 -11.09
C THR A 100 14.45 2.72 -11.06
N HIS A 101 14.59 1.59 -10.39
CA HIS A 101 13.49 0.63 -10.18
C HIS A 101 12.27 1.28 -9.52
N LYS A 102 12.47 2.14 -8.51
CA LYS A 102 11.38 2.89 -7.90
C LYS A 102 10.61 3.76 -8.92
N LYS A 103 11.31 4.41 -9.86
CA LYS A 103 10.67 5.20 -10.93
C LYS A 103 9.87 4.34 -11.88
N GLU A 104 10.40 3.17 -12.26
CA GLU A 104 9.69 2.20 -13.11
C GLU A 104 8.44 1.66 -12.40
N LEU A 105 8.53 1.31 -11.11
CA LEU A 105 7.36 0.96 -10.30
C LEU A 105 6.29 2.05 -10.36
N GLY A 106 6.66 3.32 -10.21
CA GLY A 106 5.73 4.43 -10.32
C GLY A 106 5.06 4.54 -11.70
N ALA A 107 5.77 4.18 -12.79
CA ALA A 107 5.22 4.14 -14.14
C ALA A 107 4.24 2.96 -14.31
N ILE A 108 4.57 1.79 -13.77
CA ILE A 108 3.70 0.61 -13.77
C ILE A 108 2.42 0.89 -12.97
N PHE A 109 2.54 1.50 -11.79
CA PHE A 109 1.39 1.88 -10.97
C PHE A 109 0.39 2.77 -11.69
N ARG A 110 0.85 3.79 -12.41
CA ARG A 110 -0.04 4.67 -13.18
C ARG A 110 -0.83 3.91 -14.25
N ARG A 111 -0.22 2.93 -14.91
CA ARG A 111 -0.89 2.07 -15.89
C ARG A 111 -1.85 1.10 -15.22
N LEU A 112 -1.42 0.47 -14.13
CA LEU A 112 -2.23 -0.46 -13.34
C LEU A 112 -3.53 0.22 -12.87
N TRP A 113 -3.45 1.47 -12.39
CA TRP A 113 -4.63 2.24 -11.98
C TRP A 113 -5.59 2.53 -13.14
N LYS A 114 -5.04 2.83 -14.31
CA LYS A 114 -5.84 3.07 -15.52
C LYS A 114 -6.63 1.83 -15.95
N PHE A 115 -6.09 0.65 -15.74
CA PHE A 115 -6.67 -0.61 -16.18
C PHE A 115 -7.24 -1.46 -15.04
N LYS A 116 -7.53 -0.84 -13.91
CA LYS A 116 -8.02 -1.53 -12.70
C LYS A 116 -9.23 -2.42 -12.97
N ASP A 117 -10.19 -1.95 -13.79
CA ASP A 117 -11.44 -2.63 -14.09
C ASP A 117 -11.36 -3.55 -15.33
N ASP A 118 -10.26 -3.52 -16.08
CA ASP A 118 -9.98 -4.40 -17.22
C ASP A 118 -9.12 -5.58 -16.75
N GLN A 119 -9.75 -6.71 -16.45
CA GLN A 119 -9.04 -7.84 -15.84
C GLN A 119 -7.81 -8.31 -16.63
N PRO A 120 -7.86 -8.54 -17.97
CA PRO A 120 -6.69 -8.98 -18.72
C PRO A 120 -5.52 -7.99 -18.64
N GLN A 121 -5.78 -6.70 -18.81
CA GLN A 121 -4.76 -5.68 -18.72
C GLN A 121 -4.27 -5.45 -17.29
N ARG A 122 -5.17 -5.47 -16.31
CA ARG A 122 -4.83 -5.42 -14.88
C ARG A 122 -3.86 -6.54 -14.51
N ASP A 123 -4.20 -7.78 -14.87
CA ASP A 123 -3.39 -8.96 -14.51
C ASP A 123 -2.01 -8.89 -15.19
N GLN A 124 -1.93 -8.43 -16.44
CA GLN A 124 -0.66 -8.18 -17.12
C GLN A 124 0.20 -7.12 -16.38
N HIS A 125 -0.42 -6.02 -15.93
CA HIS A 125 0.32 -4.98 -15.21
C HIS A 125 0.69 -5.40 -13.77
N LEU A 126 -0.09 -6.28 -13.14
CA LEU A 126 0.28 -6.90 -11.86
C LEU A 126 1.49 -7.83 -12.03
N ASP A 127 1.59 -8.57 -13.14
CA ASP A 127 2.78 -9.38 -13.45
C ASP A 127 4.03 -8.51 -13.65
N LEU A 128 3.90 -7.39 -14.37
CA LEU A 128 5.00 -6.42 -14.53
C LEU A 128 5.41 -5.81 -13.18
N LEU A 129 4.43 -5.48 -12.33
CA LEU A 129 4.70 -4.96 -10.98
C LEU A 129 5.49 -5.96 -10.14
N MET A 130 5.06 -7.23 -10.12
CA MET A 130 5.75 -8.27 -9.35
C MET A 130 7.16 -8.54 -9.87
N ALA A 131 7.37 -8.51 -11.18
CA ALA A 131 8.69 -8.64 -11.77
C ALA A 131 9.61 -7.49 -11.33
N GLU A 132 9.15 -6.25 -11.43
CA GLU A 132 9.91 -5.05 -11.05
C GLU A 132 10.21 -5.01 -9.54
N LEU A 133 9.26 -5.45 -8.69
CA LEU A 133 9.48 -5.57 -7.25
C LEU A 133 10.58 -6.59 -6.92
N LYS A 134 10.67 -7.67 -7.69
CA LYS A 134 11.73 -8.67 -7.54
C LYS A 134 13.09 -8.07 -7.90
N GLU A 135 13.21 -7.38 -9.03
CA GLU A 135 14.44 -6.72 -9.47
C GLU A 135 14.90 -5.67 -8.44
N LEU A 136 13.97 -4.86 -7.94
CA LEU A 136 14.26 -3.90 -6.87
C LEU A 136 14.79 -4.63 -5.63
N ARG A 137 14.15 -5.71 -5.19
CA ARG A 137 14.57 -6.46 -4.00
C ARG A 137 15.98 -7.04 -4.16
N GLU A 138 16.31 -7.60 -5.32
CA GLU A 138 17.65 -8.09 -5.62
C GLU A 138 18.68 -6.94 -5.58
N THR A 139 18.33 -5.79 -6.11
CA THR A 139 19.16 -4.58 -6.06
C THR A 139 19.37 -4.08 -4.63
N LEU A 140 18.33 -4.09 -3.79
CA LEU A 140 18.42 -3.68 -2.38
C LEU A 140 19.38 -4.58 -1.60
N HIS A 141 19.42 -5.89 -1.87
CA HIS A 141 20.38 -6.81 -1.24
C HIS A 141 21.85 -6.49 -1.54
N ALA A 142 22.14 -5.75 -2.60
CA ALA A 142 23.49 -5.29 -2.95
C ALA A 142 23.92 -4.00 -2.24
N ILE A 143 23.01 -3.32 -1.56
CA ILE A 143 23.32 -2.10 -0.77
C ILE A 143 23.84 -2.55 0.61
N LYS A 144 25.10 -2.26 0.87
CA LYS A 144 25.77 -2.62 2.14
C LYS A 144 25.97 -1.40 3.03
#